data_76570915558cc8a2c57c43294a318ec9
#
_entry.id   76570915558cc8a2c57c43294a318ec9
#
_cell.length_a   1.000
_cell.length_b   1.000
_cell.length_c   1.000
_cell.angle_alpha   90.00
_cell.angle_beta   90.00
_cell.angle_gamma   90.00
#
_symmetry.space_group_name_H-M   'P 1'
#
loop_
_entity.id
_entity.type
_entity.pdbx_description
1 polymer ?
#
loop_
_entity_poly.entity_id
_entity_poly.type
_entity_poly.pdbx_seq_one_letter_code
_entity_poly.pdbx_strand_id
1 'polypeptide(L)'
;MKELFNNFFDKYGLSFIMVASYFGSGSIFIASQAGVEYGYLLIWAVIGAVLLGFMAQDMSARLGIFGDTLMTFIRKKLGKQLSLVIALFLSIGCIAWTLALTGAVGMSFEVLTGGAVSWQPLAVVTGICAILVGILNYNYVEKVMTAMMFLLLVLYLVVAGASGPDMMEVAAGFVPSIPDVNAMLLGAAILGTTALWPNFFLESILVKRKGWHSKKHVKAMRTDLKMGYTVGGIITVSIIIVAAAVLRPAGYTELSTFTAPGEALEMVLGQWAMIVFLIGVIAAAFNSIVPIMWTVPFMILEALDIDHEDGTSNLFKLIFSGGILIGMFSPLVAHITGLSVVEMITLFPAYNGVFGLPITAALLFWAVNDKKLMGVHANDWKLNAVNSILVIFSIYIAINSARGVLNAIFGGMLV
;
A
#
# COMPACT_ATOMS: atom_id res chain seq x y z
N MET A 1 -2.54 31.63 4.27
CA MET A 1 -3.12 30.30 4.17
C MET A 1 -2.57 29.53 2.97
N LYS A 2 -2.60 30.07 1.75
CA LYS A 2 -2.06 29.42 0.53
C LYS A 2 -0.55 29.14 0.58
N GLU A 3 0.25 30.02 1.14
CA GLU A 3 1.70 29.83 1.34
C GLU A 3 2.00 28.76 2.40
N LEU A 4 1.28 28.74 3.51
CA LEU A 4 1.42 27.71 4.55
C LEU A 4 1.07 26.33 3.99
N PHE A 5 0.04 26.25 3.17
CA PHE A 5 -0.41 25.04 2.51
C PHE A 5 0.64 24.53 1.50
N ASN A 6 1.16 25.42 0.63
CA ASN A 6 2.22 25.04 -0.32
C ASN A 6 3.50 24.62 0.41
N ASN A 7 3.95 25.34 1.43
CA ASN A 7 5.11 24.96 2.23
C ASN A 7 4.95 23.60 2.93
N PHE A 8 3.72 23.24 3.32
CA PHE A 8 3.42 21.93 3.91
C PHE A 8 3.60 20.81 2.86
N PHE A 9 3.04 20.96 1.66
CA PHE A 9 3.18 19.99 0.58
C PHE A 9 4.63 19.86 0.11
N ASP A 10 5.33 20.98 -0.05
CA ASP A 10 6.75 20.94 -0.43
C ASP A 10 7.60 20.19 0.58
N LYS A 11 7.18 20.17 1.84
CA LYS A 11 7.93 19.52 2.92
C LYS A 11 7.54 18.06 3.16
N TYR A 12 6.25 17.70 3.05
CA TYR A 12 5.70 16.42 3.49
C TYR A 12 4.96 15.64 2.41
N GLY A 13 4.80 16.17 1.21
CA GLY A 13 3.97 15.57 0.17
C GLY A 13 4.46 14.22 -0.34
N LEU A 14 5.78 13.99 -0.34
CA LEU A 14 6.37 12.75 -0.83
C LEU A 14 5.91 11.54 0.02
N SER A 15 5.97 11.65 1.34
CA SER A 15 5.54 10.56 2.21
C SER A 15 4.04 10.30 2.12
N PHE A 16 3.22 11.30 1.85
CA PHE A 16 1.79 11.09 1.64
C PHE A 16 1.49 10.31 0.36
N ILE A 17 2.28 10.48 -0.71
CA ILE A 17 2.19 9.61 -1.90
C ILE A 17 2.54 8.17 -1.53
N MET A 18 3.59 7.96 -0.72
CA MET A 18 3.99 6.63 -0.29
C MET A 18 2.92 5.98 0.59
N VAL A 19 2.35 6.73 1.53
CA VAL A 19 1.26 6.25 2.39
C VAL A 19 -0.01 5.98 1.58
N ALA A 20 -0.36 6.86 0.65
CA ALA A 20 -1.47 6.67 -0.27
C ALA A 20 -1.32 5.37 -1.08
N SER A 21 -0.12 5.06 -1.51
CA SER A 21 0.18 3.83 -2.25
C SER A 21 -0.15 2.57 -1.45
N TYR A 22 0.25 2.47 -0.19
CA TYR A 22 0.03 1.27 0.60
C TYR A 22 -1.33 1.21 1.29
N PHE A 23 -1.96 2.36 1.53
CA PHE A 23 -3.22 2.44 2.24
C PHE A 23 -4.41 2.32 1.27
N GLY A 24 -4.69 1.12 0.83
CA GLY A 24 -5.79 0.78 -0.07
C GLY A 24 -6.94 0.03 0.62
N SER A 25 -7.90 -0.46 -0.17
CA SER A 25 -9.03 -1.27 0.31
C SER A 25 -8.59 -2.52 1.08
N GLY A 26 -7.48 -3.16 0.68
CA GLY A 26 -6.91 -4.30 1.39
C GLY A 26 -6.47 -3.97 2.81
N SER A 27 -5.86 -2.79 3.01
CA SER A 27 -5.46 -2.33 4.36
C SER A 27 -6.68 -2.12 5.26
N ILE A 28 -7.76 -1.55 4.72
CA ILE A 28 -9.02 -1.36 5.47
C ILE A 28 -9.62 -2.71 5.84
N PHE A 29 -9.71 -3.64 4.89
CA PHE A 29 -10.30 -4.96 5.11
C PHE A 29 -9.50 -5.75 6.17
N ILE A 30 -8.18 -5.84 6.02
CA ILE A 30 -7.30 -6.58 6.95
C ILE A 30 -7.32 -5.97 8.36
N ALA A 31 -7.30 -4.64 8.47
CA ALA A 31 -7.40 -3.95 9.76
C ALA A 31 -8.78 -4.18 10.42
N SER A 32 -9.86 -4.17 9.64
CA SER A 32 -11.21 -4.49 10.14
C SER A 32 -11.29 -5.95 10.61
N GLN A 33 -10.75 -6.90 9.84
CA GLN A 33 -10.69 -8.32 10.21
C GLN A 33 -9.93 -8.52 11.53
N ALA A 34 -8.77 -7.85 11.66
CA ALA A 34 -7.99 -7.91 12.91
C ALA A 34 -8.78 -7.41 14.12
N GLY A 35 -9.54 -6.33 13.96
CA GLY A 35 -10.41 -5.80 15.02
C GLY A 35 -11.58 -6.73 15.38
N VAL A 36 -12.18 -7.35 14.36
CA VAL A 36 -13.29 -8.33 14.56
C VAL A 36 -12.80 -9.57 15.30
N GLU A 37 -11.73 -10.21 14.84
CA GLU A 37 -11.25 -11.48 15.38
C GLU A 37 -10.56 -11.31 16.74
N TYR A 38 -9.71 -10.29 16.86
CA TYR A 38 -8.80 -10.14 18.01
C TYR A 38 -9.06 -8.89 18.87
N GLY A 39 -10.10 -8.11 18.55
CA GLY A 39 -10.36 -6.85 19.26
C GLY A 39 -9.17 -5.88 19.08
N TYR A 40 -8.70 -5.34 20.18
CA TYR A 40 -7.59 -4.38 20.18
C TYR A 40 -6.20 -5.04 20.18
N LEU A 41 -6.11 -6.37 20.33
CA LEU A 41 -4.84 -7.09 20.59
C LEU A 41 -3.79 -6.93 19.50
N LEU A 42 -4.16 -6.59 18.25
CA LEU A 42 -3.22 -6.45 17.15
C LEU A 42 -2.80 -4.99 16.85
N ILE A 43 -3.14 -4.02 17.70
CA ILE A 43 -2.71 -2.63 17.54
C ILE A 43 -1.17 -2.54 17.51
N TRP A 44 -0.47 -3.31 18.35
CA TRP A 44 0.99 -3.36 18.35
C TRP A 44 1.59 -3.79 17.00
N ALA A 45 0.89 -4.67 16.27
CA ALA A 45 1.33 -5.11 14.95
C ALA A 45 1.34 -3.97 13.92
N VAL A 46 0.40 -3.01 14.04
CA VAL A 46 0.40 -1.79 13.21
C VAL A 46 1.65 -0.97 13.49
N ILE A 47 2.04 -0.81 14.75
CA ILE A 47 3.26 -0.07 15.10
C ILE A 47 4.49 -0.76 14.53
N GLY A 48 4.58 -2.08 14.65
CA GLY A 48 5.63 -2.88 14.03
C GLY A 48 5.68 -2.69 12.52
N ALA A 49 4.52 -2.73 11.86
CA ALA A 49 4.39 -2.53 10.42
C ALA A 49 4.81 -1.12 9.97
N VAL A 50 4.40 -0.09 10.71
CA VAL A 50 4.81 1.31 10.48
C VAL A 50 6.33 1.48 10.62
N LEU A 51 6.93 0.87 11.64
CA LEU A 51 8.39 0.94 11.84
C LEU A 51 9.15 0.21 10.71
N LEU A 52 8.72 -0.99 10.32
CA LEU A 52 9.35 -1.74 9.23
C LEU A 52 9.15 -1.06 7.87
N GLY A 53 7.96 -0.52 7.62
CA GLY A 53 7.70 0.27 6.42
C GLY A 53 8.56 1.54 6.35
N PHE A 54 8.66 2.27 7.48
CA PHE A 54 9.57 3.42 7.59
C PHE A 54 11.03 3.03 7.30
N MET A 55 11.51 1.91 7.84
CA MET A 55 12.87 1.44 7.61
C MET A 55 13.12 1.09 6.15
N ALA A 56 12.16 0.44 5.49
CA ALA A 56 12.24 0.13 4.06
C ALA A 56 12.32 1.41 3.22
N GLN A 57 11.48 2.38 3.52
CA GLN A 57 11.49 3.67 2.82
C GLN A 57 12.75 4.49 3.11
N ASP A 58 13.28 4.47 4.35
CA ASP A 58 14.57 5.11 4.66
C ASP A 58 15.73 4.51 3.83
N MET A 59 15.74 3.18 3.65
CA MET A 59 16.73 2.53 2.77
C MET A 59 16.59 3.00 1.33
N SER A 60 15.37 2.99 0.79
CA SER A 60 15.10 3.40 -0.59
C SER A 60 15.41 4.88 -0.82
N ALA A 61 14.97 5.74 0.08
CA ALA A 61 15.25 7.18 0.01
C ALA A 61 16.76 7.47 0.07
N ARG A 62 17.49 6.81 0.99
CA ARG A 62 18.96 6.96 1.06
C ARG A 62 19.66 6.46 -0.19
N LEU A 63 19.17 5.36 -0.78
CA LEU A 63 19.67 4.88 -2.05
C LEU A 63 19.50 5.96 -3.14
N GLY A 64 18.31 6.56 -3.25
CA GLY A 64 18.04 7.65 -4.19
C GLY A 64 18.88 8.90 -3.93
N ILE A 65 19.13 9.27 -2.66
CA ILE A 65 19.89 10.48 -2.28
C ILE A 65 21.39 10.32 -2.56
N PHE A 66 21.98 9.18 -2.25
CA PHE A 66 23.44 8.98 -2.27
C PHE A 66 23.95 8.12 -3.41
N GLY A 67 23.07 7.33 -4.00
CA GLY A 67 23.42 6.39 -5.04
C GLY A 67 22.58 6.57 -6.29
N ASP A 68 21.85 5.51 -6.62
CA ASP A 68 21.01 5.44 -7.81
C ASP A 68 19.58 5.03 -7.46
N THR A 69 18.70 4.94 -8.45
CA THR A 69 17.40 4.29 -8.26
C THR A 69 17.58 2.78 -8.12
N LEU A 70 16.62 2.13 -7.46
CA LEU A 70 16.73 0.70 -7.20
C LEU A 70 16.80 -0.13 -8.50
N MET A 71 15.98 0.17 -9.50
CA MET A 71 16.00 -0.57 -10.76
C MET A 71 17.26 -0.29 -11.57
N THR A 72 17.76 0.93 -11.58
CA THR A 72 19.06 1.25 -12.21
C THR A 72 20.22 0.50 -11.54
N PHE A 73 20.21 0.36 -10.21
CA PHE A 73 21.19 -0.49 -9.52
C PHE A 73 21.08 -1.95 -9.97
N ILE A 74 19.86 -2.51 -10.01
CA ILE A 74 19.61 -3.89 -10.44
C ILE A 74 20.15 -4.09 -11.86
N ARG A 75 19.85 -3.18 -12.79
CA ARG A 75 20.35 -3.24 -14.17
C ARG A 75 21.87 -3.21 -14.25
N LYS A 76 22.52 -2.33 -13.49
CA LYS A 76 23.99 -2.25 -13.43
C LYS A 76 24.66 -3.51 -12.88
N LYS A 77 23.99 -4.23 -11.97
CA LYS A 77 24.52 -5.44 -11.33
C LYS A 77 24.15 -6.73 -12.05
N LEU A 78 22.93 -6.86 -12.54
CA LEU A 78 22.40 -8.10 -13.12
C LEU A 78 22.26 -8.04 -14.65
N GLY A 79 22.50 -6.87 -15.25
CA GLY A 79 22.35 -6.65 -16.69
C GLY A 79 20.90 -6.38 -17.12
N LYS A 80 20.78 -5.89 -18.37
CA LYS A 80 19.51 -5.42 -18.95
C LYS A 80 18.43 -6.51 -19.02
N GLN A 81 18.80 -7.73 -19.43
CA GLN A 81 17.82 -8.80 -19.63
C GLN A 81 17.18 -9.24 -18.33
N LEU A 82 17.98 -9.52 -17.29
CA LEU A 82 17.45 -9.99 -16.00
C LEU A 82 16.70 -8.87 -15.27
N SER A 83 17.15 -7.63 -15.36
CA SER A 83 16.41 -6.49 -14.79
C SER A 83 15.06 -6.30 -15.45
N LEU A 84 14.96 -6.49 -16.77
CA LEU A 84 13.67 -6.43 -17.48
C LEU A 84 12.74 -7.58 -17.06
N VAL A 85 13.26 -8.79 -16.90
CA VAL A 85 12.46 -9.93 -16.40
C VAL A 85 11.90 -9.63 -15.01
N ILE A 86 12.75 -9.10 -14.12
CA ILE A 86 12.31 -8.68 -12.76
C ILE A 86 11.24 -7.58 -12.86
N ALA A 87 11.46 -6.55 -13.68
CA ALA A 87 10.51 -5.46 -13.86
C ALA A 87 9.15 -5.96 -14.38
N LEU A 88 9.13 -6.82 -15.39
CA LEU A 88 7.90 -7.39 -15.95
C LEU A 88 7.19 -8.30 -14.95
N PHE A 89 7.91 -9.17 -14.25
CA PHE A 89 7.35 -10.04 -13.21
C PHE A 89 6.67 -9.23 -12.10
N LEU A 90 7.34 -8.19 -11.61
CA LEU A 90 6.79 -7.30 -10.56
C LEU A 90 5.63 -6.45 -11.10
N SER A 91 5.65 -6.08 -12.37
CA SER A 91 4.56 -5.31 -13.00
C SER A 91 3.24 -6.08 -13.02
N ILE A 92 3.27 -7.42 -13.17
CA ILE A 92 2.08 -8.27 -13.05
C ILE A 92 1.42 -8.07 -11.67
N GLY A 93 2.21 -8.00 -10.61
CA GLY A 93 1.70 -7.74 -9.27
C GLY A 93 1.03 -6.36 -9.13
N CYS A 94 1.59 -5.32 -9.75
CA CYS A 94 0.98 -3.98 -9.73
C CYS A 94 -0.36 -3.96 -10.49
N ILE A 95 -0.44 -4.65 -11.64
CA ILE A 95 -1.67 -4.79 -12.43
C ILE A 95 -2.72 -5.58 -11.63
N ALA A 96 -2.34 -6.71 -11.02
CA ALA A 96 -3.22 -7.50 -10.17
C ALA A 96 -3.79 -6.66 -9.00
N TRP A 97 -2.96 -5.85 -8.36
CA TRP A 97 -3.44 -4.91 -7.35
C TRP A 97 -4.44 -3.90 -7.89
N THR A 98 -4.17 -3.35 -9.07
CA THR A 98 -5.08 -2.39 -9.72
C THR A 98 -6.44 -3.02 -10.04
N LEU A 99 -6.48 -4.29 -10.46
CA LEU A 99 -7.74 -5.03 -10.63
C LEU A 99 -8.56 -5.06 -9.32
N ALA A 100 -7.94 -5.42 -8.21
CA ALA A 100 -8.62 -5.44 -6.91
C ALA A 100 -9.12 -4.04 -6.49
N LEU A 101 -8.30 -3.01 -6.68
CA LEU A 101 -8.62 -1.64 -6.27
C LEU A 101 -9.75 -1.04 -7.10
N THR A 102 -9.76 -1.22 -8.42
CA THR A 102 -10.85 -0.73 -9.29
C THR A 102 -12.17 -1.45 -8.99
N GLY A 103 -12.11 -2.76 -8.74
CA GLY A 103 -13.28 -3.53 -8.29
C GLY A 103 -13.84 -3.03 -6.96
N ALA A 104 -12.97 -2.77 -5.98
CA ALA A 104 -13.36 -2.25 -4.66
C ALA A 104 -14.04 -0.88 -4.75
N VAL A 105 -13.52 0.03 -5.56
CA VAL A 105 -14.15 1.33 -5.82
C VAL A 105 -15.51 1.15 -6.47
N GLY A 106 -15.59 0.29 -7.51
CA GLY A 106 -16.85 0.00 -8.20
C GLY A 106 -17.92 -0.52 -7.26
N MET A 107 -17.61 -1.55 -6.44
CA MET A 107 -18.54 -2.10 -5.46
C MET A 107 -18.98 -1.08 -4.40
N SER A 108 -18.06 -0.24 -3.94
CA SER A 108 -18.41 0.79 -2.96
C SER A 108 -19.41 1.81 -3.53
N PHE A 109 -19.26 2.19 -4.80
CA PHE A 109 -20.22 3.05 -5.48
C PHE A 109 -21.55 2.35 -5.76
N GLU A 110 -21.56 1.07 -6.10
CA GLU A 110 -22.80 0.29 -6.25
C GLU A 110 -23.62 0.32 -4.97
N VAL A 111 -22.98 0.08 -3.83
CA VAL A 111 -23.65 0.14 -2.52
C VAL A 111 -24.12 1.56 -2.20
N LEU A 112 -23.29 2.60 -2.43
CA LEU A 112 -23.69 4.00 -2.22
C LEU A 112 -24.90 4.43 -3.05
N THR A 113 -25.06 3.86 -4.25
CA THR A 113 -26.19 4.14 -5.13
C THR A 113 -27.41 3.24 -4.86
N GLY A 114 -27.36 2.40 -3.82
CA GLY A 114 -28.41 1.42 -3.52
C GLY A 114 -28.62 0.39 -4.64
N GLY A 115 -27.57 0.05 -5.38
CA GLY A 115 -27.65 -0.88 -6.50
C GLY A 115 -28.17 -0.27 -7.82
N ALA A 116 -28.38 1.05 -7.87
CA ALA A 116 -28.88 1.70 -9.09
C ALA A 116 -27.89 1.61 -10.27
N VAL A 117 -26.60 1.55 -9.97
CA VAL A 117 -25.53 1.33 -10.95
C VAL A 117 -24.69 0.16 -10.50
N SER A 118 -24.56 -0.86 -11.34
CA SER A 118 -23.72 -2.03 -11.05
C SER A 118 -22.22 -1.66 -10.98
N TRP A 119 -21.43 -2.42 -10.24
CA TRP A 119 -20.02 -2.12 -9.98
C TRP A 119 -19.11 -2.20 -11.21
N GLN A 120 -19.49 -3.00 -12.21
CA GLN A 120 -18.66 -3.27 -13.38
C GLN A 120 -18.33 -2.01 -14.20
N PRO A 121 -19.30 -1.21 -14.68
CA PRO A 121 -18.98 0.05 -15.35
C PRO A 121 -18.27 1.05 -14.45
N LEU A 122 -18.54 1.04 -13.14
CA LEU A 122 -17.90 1.93 -12.18
C LEU A 122 -16.42 1.59 -11.97
N ALA A 123 -16.03 0.31 -12.04
CA ALA A 123 -14.62 -0.09 -12.05
C ALA A 123 -13.87 0.47 -13.27
N VAL A 124 -14.51 0.42 -14.46
CA VAL A 124 -13.93 1.00 -15.69
C VAL A 124 -13.80 2.52 -15.58
N VAL A 125 -14.85 3.20 -15.11
CA VAL A 125 -14.81 4.67 -14.88
C VAL A 125 -13.70 5.02 -13.89
N THR A 126 -13.52 4.23 -12.84
CA THR A 126 -12.43 4.41 -11.87
C THR A 126 -11.05 4.36 -12.54
N GLY A 127 -10.82 3.38 -13.42
CA GLY A 127 -9.57 3.28 -14.17
C GLY A 127 -9.35 4.49 -15.08
N ILE A 128 -10.38 4.95 -15.78
CA ILE A 128 -10.29 6.16 -16.62
C ILE A 128 -9.93 7.37 -15.77
N CYS A 129 -10.59 7.58 -14.63
CA CYS A 129 -10.26 8.66 -13.70
C CYS A 129 -8.82 8.56 -13.19
N ALA A 130 -8.34 7.35 -12.87
CA ALA A 130 -6.97 7.13 -12.42
C ALA A 130 -5.94 7.43 -13.51
N ILE A 131 -6.23 7.10 -14.79
CA ILE A 131 -5.39 7.49 -15.93
C ILE A 131 -5.32 9.02 -16.02
N LEU A 132 -6.47 9.68 -16.01
CA LEU A 132 -6.52 11.15 -16.11
C LEU A 132 -5.73 11.82 -14.99
N VAL A 133 -5.88 11.37 -13.75
CA VAL A 133 -5.13 11.91 -12.61
C VAL A 133 -3.63 11.61 -12.74
N GLY A 134 -3.27 10.38 -13.09
CA GLY A 134 -1.87 9.93 -13.10
C GLY A 134 -1.03 10.51 -14.22
N ILE A 135 -1.65 11.00 -15.32
CA ILE A 135 -0.94 11.70 -16.40
C ILE A 135 -0.80 13.22 -16.16
N LEU A 136 -1.42 13.74 -15.08
CA LEU A 136 -1.26 15.14 -14.70
C LEU A 136 0.16 15.43 -14.22
N ASN A 137 0.46 16.71 -14.04
CA ASN A 137 1.71 17.12 -13.43
C ASN A 137 1.83 16.57 -12.01
N TYR A 138 3.02 16.07 -11.65
CA TYR A 138 3.34 15.51 -10.33
C TYR A 138 2.79 16.32 -9.16
N ASN A 139 2.93 17.64 -9.19
CA ASN A 139 2.47 18.52 -8.12
C ASN A 139 0.93 18.46 -7.90
N TYR A 140 0.16 18.21 -8.95
CA TYR A 140 -1.29 18.02 -8.82
C TYR A 140 -1.60 16.65 -8.21
N VAL A 141 -0.90 15.62 -8.68
CA VAL A 141 -1.06 14.26 -8.13
C VAL A 141 -0.72 14.24 -6.65
N GLU A 142 0.43 14.81 -6.25
CA GLU A 142 0.84 14.94 -4.85
C GLU A 142 -0.24 15.62 -3.99
N LYS A 143 -0.83 16.70 -4.46
CA LYS A 143 -1.91 17.42 -3.75
C LYS A 143 -3.17 16.59 -3.62
N VAL A 144 -3.60 15.91 -4.68
CA VAL A 144 -4.78 15.04 -4.66
C VAL A 144 -4.59 13.92 -3.67
N MET A 145 -3.46 13.19 -3.77
CA MET A 145 -3.15 12.06 -2.89
C MET A 145 -3.09 12.50 -1.42
N THR A 146 -2.43 13.61 -1.13
CA THR A 146 -2.34 14.14 0.23
C THR A 146 -3.71 14.57 0.78
N ALA A 147 -4.53 15.25 -0.03
CA ALA A 147 -5.87 15.66 0.38
C ALA A 147 -6.76 14.44 0.71
N MET A 148 -6.67 13.38 -0.10
CA MET A 148 -7.40 12.13 0.15
C MET A 148 -6.92 11.45 1.43
N MET A 149 -5.62 11.45 1.73
CA MET A 149 -5.10 10.91 2.99
C MET A 149 -5.58 11.67 4.21
N PHE A 150 -5.66 13.01 4.14
CA PHE A 150 -6.26 13.80 5.22
C PHE A 150 -7.76 13.56 5.36
N LEU A 151 -8.48 13.39 4.26
CA LEU A 151 -9.89 12.98 4.29
C LEU A 151 -10.04 11.67 5.06
N LEU A 152 -9.27 10.64 4.71
CA LEU A 152 -9.26 9.34 5.38
C LEU A 152 -8.95 9.47 6.87
N LEU A 153 -7.92 10.25 7.23
CA LEU A 153 -7.56 10.48 8.62
C LEU A 153 -8.75 11.05 9.41
N VAL A 154 -9.39 12.09 8.89
CA VAL A 154 -10.54 12.72 9.55
C VAL A 154 -11.73 11.77 9.65
N LEU A 155 -12.06 11.07 8.55
CA LEU A 155 -13.19 10.15 8.51
C LEU A 155 -13.03 9.03 9.55
N TYR A 156 -11.91 8.34 9.56
CA TYR A 156 -11.69 7.22 10.49
C TYR A 156 -11.50 7.66 11.95
N LEU A 157 -10.92 8.83 12.20
CA LEU A 157 -10.87 9.39 13.57
C LEU A 157 -12.26 9.74 14.10
N VAL A 158 -13.11 10.32 13.26
CA VAL A 158 -14.51 10.64 13.65
C VAL A 158 -15.27 9.37 13.97
N VAL A 159 -15.21 8.35 13.12
CA VAL A 159 -15.89 7.08 13.34
C VAL A 159 -15.32 6.37 14.58
N ALA A 160 -13.99 6.33 14.76
CA ALA A 160 -13.35 5.73 15.93
C ALA A 160 -13.78 6.44 17.24
N GLY A 161 -13.85 7.77 17.24
CA GLY A 161 -14.35 8.52 18.39
C GLY A 161 -15.83 8.26 18.68
N ALA A 162 -16.67 8.12 17.64
CA ALA A 162 -18.08 7.81 17.78
C ALA A 162 -18.38 6.37 18.20
N SER A 163 -17.45 5.44 17.97
CA SER A 163 -17.63 4.00 18.27
C SER A 163 -17.60 3.66 19.77
N GLY A 164 -17.22 4.60 20.66
CA GLY A 164 -17.19 4.40 22.11
C GLY A 164 -16.23 3.30 22.58
N PRO A 165 -14.95 3.30 22.15
CA PRO A 165 -14.00 2.23 22.46
C PRO A 165 -13.65 2.20 23.96
N ASP A 166 -13.35 1.00 24.49
CA ASP A 166 -12.71 0.88 25.81
C ASP A 166 -11.25 1.31 25.71
N MET A 167 -10.94 2.48 26.26
CA MET A 167 -9.61 3.08 26.21
C MET A 167 -8.55 2.28 26.98
N MET A 168 -8.95 1.48 27.99
CA MET A 168 -8.04 0.60 28.72
C MET A 168 -7.62 -0.58 27.83
N GLU A 169 -8.57 -1.20 27.13
CA GLU A 169 -8.29 -2.27 26.18
C GLU A 169 -7.50 -1.76 24.97
N VAL A 170 -7.81 -0.55 24.46
CA VAL A 170 -7.00 0.09 23.42
C VAL A 170 -5.55 0.26 23.89
N ALA A 171 -5.34 0.75 25.12
CA ALA A 171 -3.99 0.90 25.67
C ALA A 171 -3.29 -0.46 25.85
N ALA A 172 -4.00 -1.51 26.27
CA ALA A 172 -3.46 -2.86 26.35
C ALA A 172 -3.05 -3.44 24.99
N GLY A 173 -3.74 -3.04 23.91
CA GLY A 173 -3.43 -3.44 22.54
C GLY A 173 -2.08 -2.95 22.00
N PHE A 174 -1.43 -2.00 22.67
CA PHE A 174 -0.06 -1.58 22.35
C PHE A 174 1.00 -2.57 22.87
N VAL A 175 0.64 -3.49 23.74
CA VAL A 175 1.55 -4.51 24.27
C VAL A 175 1.58 -5.71 23.32
N PRO A 176 2.76 -6.13 22.82
CA PRO A 176 2.86 -7.26 21.91
C PRO A 176 2.26 -8.54 22.51
N SER A 177 1.29 -9.13 21.81
CA SER A 177 0.64 -10.37 22.14
C SER A 177 0.33 -11.17 20.87
N ILE A 178 0.65 -12.46 20.87
CA ILE A 178 0.35 -13.38 19.75
C ILE A 178 -0.41 -14.57 20.37
N PRO A 179 -1.74 -14.48 20.47
CA PRO A 179 -2.54 -15.53 21.10
C PRO A 179 -2.51 -16.85 20.33
N ASP A 180 -2.41 -16.80 19.01
CA ASP A 180 -2.42 -17.97 18.13
C ASP A 180 -1.75 -17.70 16.78
N VAL A 181 -1.73 -18.70 15.90
CA VAL A 181 -1.14 -18.63 14.56
C VAL A 181 -1.90 -17.68 13.64
N ASN A 182 -3.23 -17.57 13.77
CA ASN A 182 -4.04 -16.68 12.93
C ASN A 182 -3.77 -15.21 13.29
N ALA A 183 -3.60 -14.88 14.57
CA ALA A 183 -3.17 -13.54 15.01
C ALA A 183 -1.81 -13.16 14.39
N MET A 184 -0.88 -14.12 14.32
CA MET A 184 0.41 -13.91 13.67
C MET A 184 0.26 -13.69 12.16
N LEU A 185 -0.61 -14.45 11.49
CA LEU A 185 -0.88 -14.29 10.06
C LEU A 185 -1.53 -12.93 9.74
N LEU A 186 -2.49 -12.49 10.56
CA LEU A 186 -3.10 -11.16 10.42
C LEU A 186 -2.10 -10.04 10.71
N GLY A 187 -1.26 -10.18 11.72
CA GLY A 187 -0.16 -9.24 11.97
C GLY A 187 0.81 -9.16 10.79
N ALA A 188 1.13 -10.30 10.17
CA ALA A 188 1.93 -10.37 8.96
C ALA A 188 1.22 -9.73 7.75
N ALA A 189 -0.10 -9.89 7.62
CA ALA A 189 -0.90 -9.26 6.58
C ALA A 189 -0.94 -7.73 6.75
N ILE A 190 -1.07 -7.23 7.99
CA ILE A 190 -0.97 -5.79 8.32
C ILE A 190 0.40 -5.24 7.86
N LEU A 191 1.49 -5.98 8.14
CA LEU A 191 2.82 -5.58 7.65
C LEU A 191 2.89 -5.60 6.12
N GLY A 192 2.39 -6.66 5.48
CA GLY A 192 2.43 -6.81 4.02
C GLY A 192 1.71 -5.69 3.27
N THR A 193 0.63 -5.16 3.83
CA THR A 193 -0.07 -3.99 3.27
C THR A 193 0.66 -2.67 3.57
N THR A 194 1.45 -2.57 4.63
CA THR A 194 2.13 -1.33 5.05
C THR A 194 3.53 -1.20 4.45
N ALA A 195 4.31 -2.29 4.41
CA ALA A 195 5.62 -2.34 3.75
C ALA A 195 5.46 -2.73 2.27
N LEU A 196 4.82 -1.85 1.51
CA LEU A 196 4.47 -2.09 0.11
C LEU A 196 5.71 -2.03 -0.78
N TRP A 197 6.09 -3.14 -1.43
CA TRP A 197 7.30 -3.22 -2.22
C TRP A 197 7.37 -2.27 -3.44
N PRO A 198 6.29 -1.88 -4.16
CA PRO A 198 6.37 -0.86 -5.21
C PRO A 198 6.99 0.44 -4.72
N ASN A 199 6.72 0.80 -3.47
CA ASN A 199 7.28 2.00 -2.86
C ASN A 199 8.81 1.94 -2.73
N PHE A 200 9.43 0.76 -2.70
CA PHE A 200 10.88 0.64 -2.62
C PHE A 200 11.57 1.08 -3.92
N PHE A 201 10.88 0.95 -5.05
CA PHE A 201 11.34 1.52 -6.32
C PHE A 201 11.00 3.00 -6.39
N LEU A 202 9.75 3.35 -6.13
CA LEU A 202 9.21 4.68 -6.32
C LEU A 202 9.91 5.73 -5.45
N GLU A 203 10.17 5.43 -4.18
CA GLU A 203 10.82 6.37 -3.25
C GLU A 203 12.21 6.79 -3.73
N SER A 204 13.03 5.85 -4.20
CA SER A 204 14.38 6.16 -4.70
C SER A 204 14.36 7.10 -5.92
N ILE A 205 13.29 7.07 -6.70
CA ILE A 205 13.08 7.95 -7.86
C ILE A 205 12.57 9.31 -7.41
N LEU A 206 11.54 9.33 -6.57
CA LEU A 206 10.86 10.56 -6.18
C LEU A 206 11.73 11.47 -5.30
N VAL A 207 12.62 10.93 -4.47
CA VAL A 207 13.59 11.77 -3.73
C VAL A 207 14.56 12.48 -4.67
N LYS A 208 14.97 11.86 -5.77
CA LYS A 208 15.79 12.51 -6.82
C LYS A 208 15.00 13.61 -7.51
N ARG A 209 13.74 13.34 -7.86
CA ARG A 209 12.83 14.32 -8.45
C ARG A 209 12.60 15.53 -7.55
N LYS A 210 12.55 15.33 -6.24
CA LYS A 210 12.45 16.39 -5.22
C LYS A 210 13.75 17.21 -5.06
N GLY A 211 14.82 16.83 -5.78
CA GLY A 211 16.13 17.50 -5.73
C GLY A 211 16.93 17.16 -4.47
N TRP A 212 16.64 16.06 -3.83
CA TRP A 212 17.36 15.62 -2.64
C TRP A 212 18.59 14.78 -3.01
N HIS A 213 19.78 15.40 -3.00
CA HIS A 213 21.02 14.77 -3.48
C HIS A 213 22.16 14.84 -2.47
N SER A 214 21.90 15.14 -1.20
CA SER A 214 22.98 15.32 -0.23
C SER A 214 22.58 15.01 1.21
N LYS A 215 23.57 14.78 2.09
CA LYS A 215 23.37 14.46 3.50
C LYS A 215 22.46 15.45 4.24
N LYS A 216 22.45 16.74 3.84
CA LYS A 216 21.57 17.75 4.44
C LYS A 216 20.08 17.42 4.29
N HIS A 217 19.69 16.70 3.24
CA HIS A 217 18.31 16.34 2.97
C HIS A 217 17.82 15.12 3.76
N VAL A 218 18.73 14.29 4.33
CA VAL A 218 18.34 13.08 5.07
C VAL A 218 17.43 13.39 6.25
N LYS A 219 17.68 14.49 6.97
CA LYS A 219 16.81 14.90 8.09
C LYS A 219 15.41 15.30 7.60
N ALA A 220 15.32 16.05 6.50
CA ALA A 220 14.05 16.46 5.90
C ALA A 220 13.28 15.23 5.42
N MET A 221 13.93 14.33 4.69
CA MET A 221 13.38 13.06 4.20
C MET A 221 12.83 12.20 5.35
N ARG A 222 13.61 12.00 6.42
CA ARG A 222 13.15 11.22 7.58
C ARG A 222 11.99 11.89 8.32
N THR A 223 11.93 13.22 8.33
CA THR A 223 10.80 13.95 8.93
C THR A 223 9.54 13.79 8.09
N ASP A 224 9.68 13.85 6.77
CA ASP A 224 8.62 13.58 5.81
C ASP A 224 8.07 12.15 5.99
N LEU A 225 8.93 11.14 5.94
CA LEU A 225 8.54 9.73 6.14
C LEU A 225 7.85 9.49 7.50
N LYS A 226 8.38 10.08 8.58
CA LYS A 226 7.74 9.97 9.90
C LYS A 226 6.32 10.51 9.89
N MET A 227 6.11 11.68 9.27
CA MET A 227 4.77 12.29 9.17
C MET A 227 3.80 11.35 8.43
N GLY A 228 4.17 10.90 7.23
CA GLY A 228 3.31 10.01 6.44
C GLY A 228 2.99 8.70 7.17
N TYR A 229 4.01 7.98 7.64
CA TYR A 229 3.81 6.70 8.34
C TYR A 229 3.03 6.83 9.64
N THR A 230 3.19 7.95 10.38
CA THR A 230 2.39 8.23 11.56
C THR A 230 0.91 8.40 11.19
N VAL A 231 0.61 9.18 10.15
CA VAL A 231 -0.77 9.37 9.67
C VAL A 231 -1.39 8.05 9.23
N GLY A 232 -0.68 7.28 8.38
CA GLY A 232 -1.17 5.97 7.95
C GLY A 232 -1.38 4.98 9.11
N GLY A 233 -0.46 4.97 10.08
CA GLY A 233 -0.59 4.17 11.28
C GLY A 233 -1.80 4.56 12.13
N ILE A 234 -2.05 5.85 12.32
CA ILE A 234 -3.24 6.34 13.05
C ILE A 234 -4.51 5.90 12.35
N ILE A 235 -4.59 6.01 11.02
CA ILE A 235 -5.76 5.56 10.26
C ILE A 235 -5.98 4.05 10.46
N THR A 236 -4.94 3.24 10.33
CA THR A 236 -5.03 1.77 10.49
C THR A 236 -5.46 1.39 11.92
N VAL A 237 -4.88 2.01 12.95
CA VAL A 237 -5.29 1.82 14.35
C VAL A 237 -6.75 2.22 14.56
N SER A 238 -7.20 3.34 13.97
CA SER A 238 -8.59 3.78 14.06
C SER A 238 -9.55 2.76 13.48
N ILE A 239 -9.19 2.09 12.36
CA ILE A 239 -10.00 1.03 11.76
C ILE A 239 -10.11 -0.19 12.68
N ILE A 240 -8.99 -0.63 13.27
CA ILE A 240 -9.00 -1.73 14.26
C ILE A 240 -9.91 -1.36 15.43
N ILE A 241 -9.80 -0.13 15.95
CA ILE A 241 -10.62 0.35 17.07
C ILE A 241 -12.11 0.29 16.71
N VAL A 242 -12.50 0.80 15.54
CA VAL A 242 -13.89 0.78 15.07
C VAL A 242 -14.41 -0.66 14.96
N ALA A 243 -13.63 -1.53 14.33
CA ALA A 243 -14.02 -2.92 14.16
C ALA A 243 -14.16 -3.67 15.50
N ALA A 244 -13.24 -3.45 16.44
CA ALA A 244 -13.27 -4.04 17.77
C ALA A 244 -14.42 -3.51 18.62
N ALA A 245 -14.72 -2.20 18.54
CA ALA A 245 -15.75 -1.56 19.36
C ALA A 245 -17.18 -1.77 18.83
N VAL A 246 -17.34 -1.97 17.52
CA VAL A 246 -18.66 -1.99 16.85
C VAL A 246 -18.99 -3.37 16.29
N LEU A 247 -18.13 -3.91 15.40
CA LEU A 247 -18.42 -5.15 14.69
C LEU A 247 -18.36 -6.38 15.61
N ARG A 248 -17.35 -6.46 16.44
CA ARG A 248 -17.17 -7.61 17.34
C ARG A 248 -18.32 -7.75 18.35
N PRO A 249 -18.77 -6.71 19.06
CA PRO A 249 -19.95 -6.80 19.93
C PRO A 249 -21.25 -7.06 19.18
N ALA A 250 -21.35 -6.67 17.89
CA ALA A 250 -22.50 -6.99 17.03
C ALA A 250 -22.54 -8.46 16.58
N GLY A 251 -21.59 -9.28 17.01
CA GLY A 251 -21.55 -10.73 16.77
C GLY A 251 -20.79 -11.16 15.52
N TYR A 252 -20.09 -10.24 14.85
CA TYR A 252 -19.19 -10.61 13.75
C TYR A 252 -17.95 -11.31 14.31
N THR A 253 -17.66 -12.49 13.79
CA THR A 253 -16.45 -13.28 14.09
C THR A 253 -15.51 -13.32 12.91
N GLU A 254 -16.02 -13.01 11.72
CA GLU A 254 -15.34 -13.04 10.42
C GLU A 254 -16.03 -12.09 9.44
N LEU A 255 -15.27 -11.48 8.57
CA LEU A 255 -15.80 -10.61 7.51
C LEU A 255 -15.94 -11.39 6.21
N SER A 256 -17.17 -11.78 5.86
CA SER A 256 -17.48 -12.57 4.65
C SER A 256 -17.68 -11.71 3.39
N THR A 257 -18.00 -10.43 3.55
CA THR A 257 -18.22 -9.49 2.45
C THR A 257 -17.41 -8.22 2.64
N PHE A 258 -17.10 -7.58 1.52
CA PHE A 258 -16.36 -6.32 1.52
C PHE A 258 -17.13 -5.17 2.22
N THR A 259 -18.45 -5.24 2.20
CA THR A 259 -19.35 -4.23 2.77
C THR A 259 -19.74 -4.51 4.22
N ALA A 260 -19.49 -5.72 4.73
CA ALA A 260 -19.85 -6.12 6.10
C ALA A 260 -19.39 -5.11 7.18
N PRO A 261 -18.19 -4.51 7.12
CA PRO A 261 -17.80 -3.48 8.08
C PRO A 261 -18.71 -2.26 8.03
N GLY A 262 -19.13 -1.83 6.83
CA GLY A 262 -20.03 -0.69 6.65
C GLY A 262 -21.43 -0.97 7.15
N GLU A 263 -21.97 -2.16 6.83
CA GLU A 263 -23.30 -2.61 7.26
C GLU A 263 -23.42 -2.68 8.78
N ALA A 264 -22.40 -3.20 9.45
CA ALA A 264 -22.39 -3.23 10.90
C ALA A 264 -22.24 -1.84 11.54
N LEU A 265 -21.46 -0.95 10.92
CA LEU A 265 -21.39 0.44 11.34
C LEU A 265 -22.74 1.15 11.22
N GLU A 266 -23.51 0.86 10.17
CA GLU A 266 -24.87 1.39 9.97
C GLU A 266 -25.81 0.96 11.10
N MET A 267 -25.78 -0.31 11.50
CA MET A 267 -26.64 -0.83 12.58
C MET A 267 -26.40 -0.14 13.92
N VAL A 268 -25.16 0.24 14.23
CA VAL A 268 -24.81 0.80 15.55
C VAL A 268 -24.77 2.33 15.54
N LEU A 269 -24.23 2.93 14.49
CA LEU A 269 -24.00 4.38 14.41
C LEU A 269 -24.97 5.08 13.45
N GLY A 270 -25.75 4.32 12.67
CA GLY A 270 -26.70 4.83 11.69
C GLY A 270 -26.11 4.99 10.28
N GLN A 271 -26.98 5.27 9.33
CA GLN A 271 -26.67 5.31 7.88
C GLN A 271 -25.47 6.20 7.51
N TRP A 272 -25.22 7.28 8.24
CA TRP A 272 -24.07 8.15 7.99
C TRP A 272 -22.74 7.43 8.09
N ALA A 273 -22.63 6.45 9.01
CA ALA A 273 -21.38 5.72 9.22
C ALA A 273 -21.09 4.76 8.06
N MET A 274 -22.10 4.13 7.48
CA MET A 274 -21.98 3.36 6.23
C MET A 274 -21.48 4.23 5.08
N ILE A 275 -22.08 5.41 4.89
CA ILE A 275 -21.67 6.35 3.84
C ILE A 275 -20.20 6.77 4.03
N VAL A 276 -19.83 7.13 5.25
CA VAL A 276 -18.44 7.52 5.58
C VAL A 276 -17.47 6.38 5.32
N PHE A 277 -17.82 5.16 5.71
CA PHE A 277 -17.01 3.98 5.45
C PHE A 277 -16.78 3.78 3.95
N LEU A 278 -17.83 3.81 3.14
CA LEU A 278 -17.74 3.62 1.69
C LEU A 278 -16.94 4.73 1.00
N ILE A 279 -17.12 6.00 1.40
CA ILE A 279 -16.29 7.11 0.92
C ILE A 279 -14.82 6.87 1.31
N GLY A 280 -14.57 6.39 2.52
CA GLY A 280 -13.23 6.03 2.98
C GLY A 280 -12.60 4.95 2.12
N VAL A 281 -13.33 3.89 1.79
CA VAL A 281 -12.86 2.80 0.93
C VAL A 281 -12.59 3.29 -0.49
N ILE A 282 -13.50 4.08 -1.08
CA ILE A 282 -13.32 4.68 -2.40
C ILE A 282 -12.05 5.53 -2.43
N ALA A 283 -11.89 6.41 -1.43
CA ALA A 283 -10.73 7.27 -1.34
C ALA A 283 -9.42 6.47 -1.18
N ALA A 284 -9.40 5.47 -0.30
CA ALA A 284 -8.23 4.63 -0.07
C ALA A 284 -7.85 3.81 -1.31
N ALA A 285 -8.82 3.13 -1.92
CA ALA A 285 -8.57 2.29 -3.09
C ALA A 285 -8.12 3.13 -4.29
N PHE A 286 -8.83 4.23 -4.59
CA PHE A 286 -8.46 5.14 -5.69
C PHE A 286 -7.06 5.75 -5.48
N ASN A 287 -6.76 6.18 -4.26
CA ASN A 287 -5.50 6.81 -3.90
C ASN A 287 -4.29 5.89 -4.10
N SER A 288 -4.49 4.57 -3.99
CA SER A 288 -3.42 3.58 -4.18
C SER A 288 -3.15 3.24 -5.65
N ILE A 289 -4.12 3.40 -6.56
CA ILE A 289 -3.98 3.01 -7.97
C ILE A 289 -2.83 3.73 -8.66
N VAL A 290 -2.79 5.06 -8.54
CA VAL A 290 -1.84 5.89 -9.28
C VAL A 290 -0.39 5.61 -8.88
N PRO A 291 0.03 5.67 -7.60
CA PRO A 291 1.42 5.46 -7.23
C PRO A 291 1.87 4.00 -7.44
N ILE A 292 1.00 3.00 -7.19
CA ILE A 292 1.33 1.60 -7.51
C ILE A 292 1.62 1.46 -9.00
N MET A 293 0.77 2.02 -9.86
CA MET A 293 0.92 1.88 -11.29
C MET A 293 2.03 2.77 -11.87
N TRP A 294 2.41 3.89 -11.24
CA TRP A 294 3.60 4.66 -11.63
C TRP A 294 4.90 3.84 -11.51
N THR A 295 4.95 2.90 -10.57
CA THR A 295 6.12 2.05 -10.39
C THR A 295 6.41 1.22 -11.65
N VAL A 296 5.40 0.81 -12.40
CA VAL A 296 5.54 -0.05 -13.59
C VAL A 296 6.38 0.60 -14.70
N PRO A 297 6.01 1.78 -15.25
CA PRO A 297 6.82 2.41 -16.28
C PRO A 297 8.21 2.81 -15.77
N PHE A 298 8.36 3.24 -14.51
CA PHE A 298 9.68 3.51 -13.96
C PHE A 298 10.56 2.27 -13.98
N MET A 299 10.08 1.13 -13.49
CA MET A 299 10.86 -0.12 -13.50
C MET A 299 11.21 -0.55 -14.92
N ILE A 300 10.26 -0.53 -15.85
CA ILE A 300 10.48 -1.00 -17.23
C ILE A 300 11.48 -0.09 -17.95
N LEU A 301 11.29 1.21 -17.89
CA LEU A 301 12.15 2.17 -18.61
C LEU A 301 13.58 2.18 -18.04
N GLU A 302 13.73 2.17 -16.71
CA GLU A 302 15.07 2.07 -16.09
C GLU A 302 15.75 0.72 -16.37
N ALA A 303 15.02 -0.39 -16.42
CA ALA A 303 15.56 -1.69 -16.82
C ALA A 303 16.05 -1.69 -18.28
N LEU A 304 15.38 -0.95 -19.15
CA LEU A 304 15.72 -0.79 -20.56
C LEU A 304 16.81 0.28 -20.84
N ASP A 305 17.20 1.06 -19.83
CA ASP A 305 18.06 2.25 -19.99
C ASP A 305 17.45 3.32 -20.89
N ILE A 306 16.16 3.53 -20.76
CA ILE A 306 15.40 4.54 -21.49
C ILE A 306 15.06 5.67 -20.52
N ASP A 307 15.31 6.91 -20.96
CA ASP A 307 14.94 8.09 -20.19
C ASP A 307 13.41 8.21 -20.08
N HIS A 308 12.93 8.36 -18.86
CA HIS A 308 11.52 8.54 -18.57
C HIS A 308 11.13 10.01 -18.36
N GLU A 309 12.09 10.94 -18.52
CA GLU A 309 11.87 12.38 -18.37
C GLU A 309 11.12 12.69 -17.06
N ASP A 310 11.59 12.13 -15.95
CA ASP A 310 10.93 12.22 -14.64
C ASP A 310 9.43 11.82 -14.64
N GLY A 311 9.06 10.87 -15.50
CA GLY A 311 7.68 10.38 -15.62
C GLY A 311 6.79 11.24 -16.52
N THR A 312 7.36 12.10 -17.37
CA THR A 312 6.61 12.95 -18.30
C THR A 312 6.63 12.46 -19.75
N SER A 313 7.55 11.54 -20.08
CA SER A 313 7.70 11.02 -21.45
C SER A 313 6.42 10.35 -21.95
N ASN A 314 6.19 10.39 -23.26
CA ASN A 314 5.04 9.73 -23.88
C ASN A 314 5.04 8.22 -23.66
N LEU A 315 6.23 7.60 -23.66
CA LEU A 315 6.36 6.18 -23.42
C LEU A 315 6.00 5.81 -21.96
N PHE A 316 6.39 6.65 -20.98
CA PHE A 316 5.96 6.51 -19.60
C PHE A 316 4.44 6.53 -19.48
N LYS A 317 3.80 7.55 -20.07
CA LYS A 317 2.33 7.70 -20.05
C LYS A 317 1.62 6.53 -20.75
N LEU A 318 2.18 6.02 -21.84
CA LEU A 318 1.64 4.88 -22.57
C LEU A 318 1.67 3.59 -21.70
N ILE A 319 2.82 3.29 -21.08
CA ILE A 319 2.97 2.11 -20.22
C ILE A 319 2.07 2.23 -18.99
N PHE A 320 2.04 3.39 -18.35
CA PHE A 320 1.18 3.69 -17.21
C PHE A 320 -0.30 3.49 -17.55
N SER A 321 -0.78 4.13 -18.63
CA SER A 321 -2.17 4.02 -19.07
C SER A 321 -2.52 2.60 -19.50
N GLY A 322 -1.61 1.91 -20.21
CA GLY A 322 -1.78 0.52 -20.62
C GLY A 322 -1.95 -0.42 -19.42
N GLY A 323 -1.15 -0.23 -18.38
CA GLY A 323 -1.26 -1.01 -17.13
C GLY A 323 -2.60 -0.79 -16.43
N ILE A 324 -3.07 0.47 -16.34
CA ILE A 324 -4.41 0.75 -15.75
C ILE A 324 -5.53 0.24 -16.66
N LEU A 325 -5.39 0.34 -17.99
CA LEU A 325 -6.36 -0.22 -18.92
C LEU A 325 -6.56 -1.72 -18.69
N ILE A 326 -5.51 -2.47 -18.39
CA ILE A 326 -5.64 -3.89 -18.00
C ILE A 326 -6.27 -3.98 -16.60
N GLY A 327 -5.80 -3.19 -15.65
CA GLY A 327 -6.25 -3.19 -14.26
C GLY A 327 -7.71 -2.74 -14.04
N MET A 328 -8.32 -2.01 -14.98
CA MET A 328 -9.74 -1.64 -14.85
C MET A 328 -10.71 -2.73 -15.34
N PHE A 329 -10.19 -3.79 -16.00
CA PHE A 329 -11.00 -4.93 -16.43
C PHE A 329 -11.20 -5.97 -15.33
N SER A 330 -11.27 -5.55 -14.06
CA SER A 330 -11.66 -6.42 -12.95
C SER A 330 -13.00 -7.17 -13.20
N PRO A 331 -14.03 -6.57 -13.86
CA PRO A 331 -15.25 -7.30 -14.20
C PRO A 331 -15.00 -8.49 -15.16
N LEU A 332 -14.10 -8.32 -16.12
CA LEU A 332 -13.75 -9.39 -17.06
C LEU A 332 -13.00 -10.53 -16.33
N VAL A 333 -12.07 -10.18 -15.46
CA VAL A 333 -11.36 -11.16 -14.64
C VAL A 333 -12.34 -11.91 -13.74
N ALA A 334 -13.25 -11.23 -13.05
CA ALA A 334 -14.30 -11.85 -12.25
C ALA A 334 -15.16 -12.82 -13.08
N HIS A 335 -15.54 -12.41 -14.30
CA HIS A 335 -16.36 -13.24 -15.20
C HIS A 335 -15.62 -14.52 -15.67
N ILE A 336 -14.33 -14.40 -16.03
CA ILE A 336 -13.54 -15.52 -16.56
C ILE A 336 -13.11 -16.48 -15.45
N THR A 337 -12.68 -15.96 -14.30
CA THR A 337 -12.11 -16.76 -13.21
C THR A 337 -13.13 -17.19 -12.17
N GLY A 338 -14.29 -16.54 -12.11
CA GLY A 338 -15.28 -16.71 -11.04
C GLY A 338 -14.88 -16.02 -9.73
N LEU A 339 -13.74 -15.33 -9.66
CA LEU A 339 -13.27 -14.64 -8.45
C LEU A 339 -14.17 -13.46 -8.13
N SER A 340 -14.63 -13.38 -6.89
CA SER A 340 -15.28 -12.18 -6.35
C SER A 340 -14.26 -11.05 -6.15
N VAL A 341 -14.74 -9.82 -6.02
CA VAL A 341 -13.87 -8.68 -5.71
C VAL A 341 -13.15 -8.86 -4.36
N VAL A 342 -13.81 -9.47 -3.37
CA VAL A 342 -13.21 -9.79 -2.05
C VAL A 342 -12.04 -10.75 -2.21
N GLU A 343 -12.22 -11.82 -3.00
CA GLU A 343 -11.13 -12.77 -3.28
C GLU A 343 -9.98 -12.09 -4.03
N MET A 344 -10.24 -11.18 -4.97
CA MET A 344 -9.18 -10.40 -5.62
C MET A 344 -8.44 -9.49 -4.63
N ILE A 345 -9.16 -8.83 -3.69
CA ILE A 345 -8.58 -7.96 -2.65
C ILE A 345 -7.68 -8.75 -1.69
N THR A 346 -7.95 -10.02 -1.47
CA THR A 346 -7.14 -10.86 -0.59
C THR A 346 -6.00 -11.59 -1.32
N LEU A 347 -6.29 -12.17 -2.49
CA LEU A 347 -5.34 -12.98 -3.25
C LEU A 347 -4.21 -12.15 -3.88
N PHE A 348 -4.52 -11.01 -4.51
CA PHE A 348 -3.51 -10.24 -5.23
C PHE A 348 -2.49 -9.56 -4.31
N PRO A 349 -2.86 -8.97 -3.17
CA PRO A 349 -1.88 -8.56 -2.16
C PRO A 349 -1.09 -9.73 -1.57
N ALA A 350 -1.73 -10.90 -1.35
CA ALA A 350 -1.02 -12.08 -0.87
C ALA A 350 0.05 -12.55 -1.87
N TYR A 351 -0.26 -12.58 -3.17
CA TYR A 351 0.73 -12.83 -4.24
C TYR A 351 1.91 -11.88 -4.14
N ASN A 352 1.65 -10.59 -3.96
CA ASN A 352 2.68 -9.57 -3.83
C ASN A 352 3.53 -9.76 -2.55
N GLY A 353 2.93 -10.16 -1.44
CA GLY A 353 3.62 -10.48 -0.19
C GLY A 353 4.54 -11.69 -0.33
N VAL A 354 4.12 -12.70 -1.09
CA VAL A 354 4.90 -13.93 -1.30
C VAL A 354 6.07 -13.72 -2.25
N PHE A 355 5.86 -13.02 -3.35
CA PHE A 355 6.87 -12.88 -4.42
C PHE A 355 7.53 -11.51 -4.45
N GLY A 356 6.74 -10.44 -4.40
CA GLY A 356 7.26 -9.09 -4.58
C GLY A 356 8.10 -8.59 -3.40
N LEU A 357 7.58 -8.74 -2.19
CA LEU A 357 8.21 -8.20 -0.98
C LEU A 357 9.59 -8.81 -0.69
N PRO A 358 9.79 -10.15 -0.64
CA PRO A 358 11.10 -10.72 -0.32
C PRO A 358 12.15 -10.43 -1.39
N ILE A 359 11.77 -10.47 -2.67
CA ILE A 359 12.69 -10.14 -3.78
C ILE A 359 13.16 -8.68 -3.65
N THR A 360 12.22 -7.76 -3.48
CA THR A 360 12.55 -6.32 -3.45
C THR A 360 13.25 -5.92 -2.17
N ALA A 361 12.88 -6.49 -1.02
CA ALA A 361 13.58 -6.25 0.24
C ALA A 361 15.05 -6.73 0.18
N ALA A 362 15.30 -7.90 -0.40
CA ALA A 362 16.65 -8.42 -0.59
C ALA A 362 17.49 -7.54 -1.55
N LEU A 363 16.90 -7.13 -2.68
CA LEU A 363 17.56 -6.26 -3.66
C LEU A 363 17.88 -4.88 -3.07
N LEU A 364 16.94 -4.31 -2.31
CA LEU A 364 17.14 -3.03 -1.64
C LEU A 364 18.23 -3.12 -0.56
N PHE A 365 18.21 -4.20 0.25
CA PHE A 365 19.23 -4.44 1.26
C PHE A 365 20.61 -4.60 0.62
N TRP A 366 20.70 -5.29 -0.52
CA TRP A 366 21.94 -5.37 -1.28
C TRP A 366 22.41 -4.00 -1.79
N ALA A 367 21.49 -3.21 -2.36
CA ALA A 367 21.81 -1.89 -2.92
C ALA A 367 22.39 -0.92 -1.87
N VAL A 368 21.78 -0.84 -0.68
CA VAL A 368 22.26 0.07 0.40
C VAL A 368 23.56 -0.39 1.05
N ASN A 369 23.98 -1.64 0.82
CA ASN A 369 25.26 -2.19 1.26
C ASN A 369 26.35 -2.12 0.20
N ASP A 370 26.05 -1.74 -1.04
CA ASP A 370 27.05 -1.64 -2.09
C ASP A 370 27.95 -0.42 -1.88
N LYS A 371 29.15 -0.65 -1.39
CA LYS A 371 30.13 0.43 -1.11
C LYS A 371 30.57 1.19 -2.36
N LYS A 372 30.50 0.58 -3.55
CA LYS A 372 30.85 1.27 -4.81
C LYS A 372 29.77 2.28 -5.18
N LEU A 373 28.51 2.02 -4.84
CA LEU A 373 27.41 2.89 -5.11
C LEU A 373 27.21 3.92 -3.99
N MET A 374 27.17 3.48 -2.75
CA MET A 374 26.81 4.29 -1.58
C MET A 374 28.01 5.01 -0.93
N GLY A 375 29.25 4.59 -1.25
CA GLY A 375 30.45 5.17 -0.68
C GLY A 375 30.47 5.10 0.86
N VAL A 376 30.70 6.24 1.49
CA VAL A 376 30.69 6.40 2.96
C VAL A 376 29.29 6.35 3.58
N HIS A 377 28.25 6.33 2.75
CA HIS A 377 26.84 6.27 3.18
C HIS A 377 26.24 4.86 3.13
N ALA A 378 27.04 3.86 2.76
CA ALA A 378 26.65 2.45 2.88
C ALA A 378 26.27 2.12 4.33
N ASN A 379 25.39 1.15 4.50
CA ASN A 379 24.96 0.73 5.82
C ASN A 379 26.15 0.32 6.70
N ASP A 380 26.13 0.76 7.94
CA ASP A 380 26.97 0.22 9.01
C ASP A 380 26.34 -1.06 9.61
N TRP A 381 27.04 -1.68 10.57
CA TRP A 381 26.55 -2.93 11.17
C TRP A 381 25.23 -2.75 11.93
N LYS A 382 24.98 -1.56 12.54
CA LYS A 382 23.75 -1.25 13.30
C LYS A 382 22.55 -1.14 12.34
N LEU A 383 22.72 -0.40 11.25
CA LEU A 383 21.70 -0.30 10.21
C LEU A 383 21.44 -1.65 9.55
N ASN A 384 22.47 -2.47 9.35
CA ASN A 384 22.30 -3.81 8.82
C ASN A 384 21.55 -4.73 9.78
N ALA A 385 21.85 -4.71 11.07
CA ALA A 385 21.12 -5.48 12.05
C ALA A 385 19.62 -5.12 12.07
N VAL A 386 19.31 -3.83 12.01
CA VAL A 386 17.92 -3.34 11.97
C VAL A 386 17.25 -3.68 10.65
N ASN A 387 17.88 -3.40 9.51
CA ASN A 387 17.29 -3.60 8.19
C ASN A 387 17.16 -5.07 7.79
N SER A 388 18.00 -5.97 8.34
CA SER A 388 17.86 -7.42 8.13
C SER A 388 16.54 -7.98 8.69
N ILE A 389 15.95 -7.33 9.69
CA ILE A 389 14.65 -7.72 10.23
C ILE A 389 13.60 -7.70 9.12
N LEU A 390 13.58 -6.67 8.27
CA LEU A 390 12.66 -6.58 7.16
C LEU A 390 12.83 -7.75 6.18
N VAL A 391 14.08 -8.07 5.82
CA VAL A 391 14.39 -9.16 4.87
C VAL A 391 13.97 -10.51 5.45
N ILE A 392 14.35 -10.78 6.70
CA ILE A 392 14.00 -12.04 7.39
C ILE A 392 12.49 -12.18 7.48
N PHE A 393 11.81 -11.12 7.89
CA PHE A 393 10.37 -11.14 8.06
C PHE A 393 9.62 -11.28 6.73
N SER A 394 10.09 -10.64 5.65
CA SER A 394 9.53 -10.81 4.31
C SER A 394 9.66 -12.26 3.79
N ILE A 395 10.80 -12.90 4.04
CA ILE A 395 11.01 -14.32 3.70
C ILE A 395 10.09 -15.21 4.54
N TYR A 396 9.96 -14.92 5.84
CA TYR A 396 9.07 -15.65 6.74
C TYR A 396 7.60 -15.60 6.26
N ILE A 397 7.10 -14.41 5.91
CA ILE A 397 5.75 -14.24 5.33
C ILE A 397 5.62 -15.03 4.04
N ALA A 398 6.59 -14.93 3.14
CA ALA A 398 6.57 -15.61 1.86
C ALA A 398 6.45 -17.13 2.02
N ILE A 399 7.25 -17.73 2.91
CA ILE A 399 7.20 -19.18 3.17
C ILE A 399 5.84 -19.62 3.74
N ASN A 400 5.31 -18.88 4.71
CA ASN A 400 4.06 -19.27 5.36
C ASN A 400 2.82 -19.03 4.48
N SER A 401 2.84 -18.00 3.62
CA SER A 401 1.71 -17.67 2.75
C SER A 401 1.78 -18.36 1.38
N ALA A 402 2.94 -18.92 0.99
CA ALA A 402 3.15 -19.48 -0.35
C ALA A 402 2.16 -20.60 -0.69
N ARG A 403 1.91 -21.53 0.24
CA ARG A 403 0.96 -22.65 0.01
C ARG A 403 -0.44 -22.15 -0.25
N GLY A 404 -0.93 -21.18 0.54
CA GLY A 404 -2.26 -20.60 0.36
C GLY A 404 -2.42 -19.91 -1.00
N VAL A 405 -1.43 -19.12 -1.39
CA VAL A 405 -1.42 -18.42 -2.68
C VAL A 405 -1.33 -19.41 -3.85
N LEU A 406 -0.46 -20.42 -3.78
CA LEU A 406 -0.32 -21.41 -4.82
C LEU A 406 -1.60 -22.26 -4.96
N ASN A 407 -2.22 -22.66 -3.86
CA ASN A 407 -3.49 -23.39 -3.89
C ASN A 407 -4.62 -22.55 -4.50
N ALA A 408 -4.68 -21.25 -4.18
CA ALA A 408 -5.68 -20.36 -4.76
C ALA A 408 -5.48 -20.14 -6.27
N ILE A 409 -4.22 -20.08 -6.75
CA ILE A 409 -3.90 -19.91 -8.17
C ILE A 409 -4.11 -21.19 -8.97
N PHE A 410 -3.70 -22.33 -8.42
CA PHE A 410 -3.67 -23.61 -9.15
C PHE A 410 -4.80 -24.56 -8.76
N GLY A 411 -5.83 -24.10 -8.04
CA GLY A 411 -7.05 -24.86 -7.77
C GLY A 411 -6.83 -26.19 -7.03
N GLY A 412 -5.92 -26.20 -6.06
CA GLY A 412 -5.65 -27.40 -5.25
C GLY A 412 -4.81 -28.47 -5.94
N MET A 413 -4.20 -28.20 -7.09
CA MET A 413 -3.31 -29.17 -7.78
C MET A 413 -1.98 -29.43 -7.05
N LEU A 414 -1.72 -28.76 -5.93
CA LEU A 414 -0.47 -28.85 -5.18
C LEU A 414 -0.68 -29.39 -3.74
N VAL A 415 -1.70 -30.20 -3.51
CA VAL A 415 -1.87 -30.96 -2.27
C VAL A 415 -1.20 -32.31 -2.37
#